data_c9659c8748aea4a70ec465d3799eccd2
#
_entry.id   c9659c8748aea4a70ec465d3799eccd2
#
_cell.length_a   1.000
_cell.length_b   1.000
_cell.length_c   1.000
_cell.angle_alpha   90.00
_cell.angle_beta   90.00
_cell.angle_gamma   90.00
#
_symmetry.space_group_name_H-M   'P 1'
#
loop_
_entity.id
_entity.type
_entity.pdbx_description
1 polymer ?
#
loop_
_entity_poly.entity_id
_entity_poly.type
_entity_poly.pdbx_seq_one_letter_code
_entity_poly.pdbx_strand_id
1 'polypeptide(L)'
;MNEINILWVDDEIDMLKPHILFLEKKNYKVTTANNGQDALELFDEQNFDIVFLDENMPGLSGLEVLAEMKEKKSSTPVIMITKSEEEMIMEEAIGSKIADYLIKPVNPNQILLSLKKNLDNSRLVSSKTTLDYQKEFRKIAMDMAMVRTYEDWVDMYKRLIFWEMELENIEDQSMVEILESQKVEANSQFGKFIERNYEDWFDPKAEKPVLSHNLFRELVIPEIKKKQPILFVVIDNLRYDQWRAFESVVGNHYKLEKESAYFSILPTATQYARNAIFSGLTPLEMEKKYPQYWKNDVDDGGKNLYEAEFLTEQLRRLGLSALKQEYYKITNYRDGKKLADNFKTLKDNDITTVVYNFVDMLSHAKTEMDVVKELASNDKAYRSLTLSWFKNSPLLEMIQQAQSMGMRLIITTDHGTINVKNPSKVIGDRNTSLNLRYKTGRSLTFEDRDVYHVKDPKSIQLPAINMSSSFIFAKNDLFLAYVNNYNHYVSYYRNTYQHGGISLEEMIVPFLVLNPR
;
A
#
# COMPACT_ATOMS: atom_id res chain seq x y z
N MET A 1 23.63 -2.18 27.79
CA MET A 1 23.16 -3.34 26.98
C MET A 1 22.27 -4.12 27.89
N ASN A 2 21.04 -4.39 27.49
CA ASN A 2 20.18 -5.27 28.27
C ASN A 2 20.80 -6.67 28.27
N GLU A 3 20.77 -7.32 29.41
CA GLU A 3 21.25 -8.69 29.59
C GLU A 3 20.29 -9.64 28.86
N ILE A 4 20.81 -10.48 27.97
CA ILE A 4 19.99 -11.42 27.17
C ILE A 4 19.74 -12.66 28.00
N ASN A 5 18.47 -12.97 28.23
CA ASN A 5 18.02 -14.12 29.03
C ASN A 5 17.75 -15.33 28.12
N ILE A 6 18.46 -16.44 28.38
CA ILE A 6 18.35 -17.70 27.65
C ILE A 6 17.72 -18.75 28.57
N LEU A 7 16.69 -19.44 28.09
CA LEU A 7 16.25 -20.71 28.71
C LEU A 7 16.90 -21.87 27.94
N TRP A 8 17.61 -22.74 28.64
CA TRP A 8 18.20 -23.96 28.06
C TRP A 8 17.60 -25.20 28.74
N VAL A 9 16.90 -25.99 27.93
CA VAL A 9 16.17 -27.19 28.38
C VAL A 9 16.84 -28.43 27.78
N ASP A 10 17.37 -29.29 28.61
CA ASP A 10 18.05 -30.53 28.20
C ASP A 10 18.11 -31.48 29.38
N ASP A 11 17.74 -32.74 29.24
CA ASP A 11 17.75 -33.72 30.33
C ASP A 11 19.17 -34.06 30.82
N GLU A 12 20.18 -33.84 29.95
CA GLU A 12 21.61 -33.96 30.27
C GLU A 12 22.27 -32.61 30.55
N ILE A 13 21.51 -31.59 31.01
CA ILE A 13 21.97 -30.19 31.15
C ILE A 13 23.23 -30.04 32.00
N ASP A 14 23.46 -30.93 32.99
CA ASP A 14 24.66 -30.92 33.79
C ASP A 14 25.94 -31.17 32.98
N MET A 15 25.87 -31.89 31.89
CA MET A 15 27.00 -32.14 30.98
C MET A 15 27.30 -30.92 30.11
N LEU A 16 26.36 -30.00 30.00
CA LEU A 16 26.49 -28.77 29.18
C LEU A 16 27.06 -27.58 29.97
N LYS A 17 27.48 -27.75 31.21
CA LYS A 17 28.12 -26.70 32.05
C LYS A 17 29.24 -25.92 31.34
N PRO A 18 30.13 -26.54 30.54
CA PRO A 18 31.16 -25.79 29.82
C PRO A 18 30.56 -24.82 28.80
N HIS A 19 29.45 -25.17 28.14
CA HIS A 19 28.74 -24.34 27.17
C HIS A 19 28.05 -23.18 27.87
N ILE A 20 27.41 -23.42 29.01
CA ILE A 20 26.75 -22.42 29.83
C ILE A 20 27.77 -21.38 30.30
N LEU A 21 28.89 -21.83 30.91
CA LEU A 21 29.99 -20.93 31.31
C LEU A 21 30.58 -20.13 30.17
N PHE A 22 30.64 -20.69 28.96
CA PHE A 22 31.10 -19.97 27.76
C PHE A 22 30.13 -18.84 27.38
N LEU A 23 28.82 -19.07 27.47
CA LEU A 23 27.79 -18.05 27.21
C LEU A 23 27.77 -16.95 28.28
N GLU A 24 27.85 -17.34 29.55
CA GLU A 24 27.91 -16.40 30.67
C GLU A 24 29.12 -15.46 30.60
N LYS A 25 30.28 -15.96 30.19
CA LYS A 25 31.48 -15.12 29.89
C LYS A 25 31.27 -14.12 28.76
N LYS A 26 30.23 -14.30 27.95
CA LYS A 26 29.84 -13.38 26.85
C LYS A 26 28.64 -12.52 27.21
N ASN A 27 28.32 -12.40 28.51
CA ASN A 27 27.21 -11.61 29.06
C ASN A 27 25.81 -12.08 28.63
N TYR A 28 25.64 -13.41 28.42
CA TYR A 28 24.33 -14.03 28.34
C TYR A 28 23.97 -14.58 29.71
N LYS A 29 22.71 -14.44 30.11
CA LYS A 29 22.20 -15.07 31.34
C LYS A 29 21.47 -16.34 30.95
N VAL A 30 21.93 -17.49 31.46
CA VAL A 30 21.37 -18.78 31.14
C VAL A 30 20.61 -19.34 32.33
N THR A 31 19.31 -19.59 32.16
CA THR A 31 18.46 -20.34 33.08
C THR A 31 18.29 -21.73 32.49
N THR A 32 18.43 -22.75 33.32
CA THR A 32 18.42 -24.15 32.91
C THR A 32 17.19 -24.89 33.42
N ALA A 33 16.67 -25.82 32.62
CA ALA A 33 15.66 -26.81 33.04
C ALA A 33 16.10 -28.19 32.53
N ASN A 34 15.79 -29.24 33.29
CA ASN A 34 16.17 -30.62 32.98
C ASN A 34 15.01 -31.47 32.45
N ASN A 35 13.84 -30.89 32.31
CA ASN A 35 12.65 -31.52 31.73
C ASN A 35 11.68 -30.49 31.18
N GLY A 36 10.71 -30.95 30.36
CA GLY A 36 9.75 -30.05 29.67
C GLY A 36 8.78 -29.36 30.65
N GLN A 37 8.36 -30.01 31.74
CA GLN A 37 7.41 -29.42 32.68
C GLN A 37 8.01 -28.22 33.42
N ASP A 38 9.22 -28.36 33.98
CA ASP A 38 9.93 -27.27 34.65
C ASP A 38 10.23 -26.13 33.67
N ALA A 39 10.52 -26.47 32.39
CA ALA A 39 10.75 -25.48 31.34
C ALA A 39 9.50 -24.61 31.06
N LEU A 40 8.32 -25.22 31.02
CA LEU A 40 7.06 -24.51 30.83
C LEU A 40 6.70 -23.62 32.01
N GLU A 41 6.95 -24.09 33.25
CA GLU A 41 6.75 -23.29 34.45
C GLU A 41 7.67 -22.06 34.49
N LEU A 42 8.96 -22.23 34.18
CA LEU A 42 9.92 -21.12 34.10
C LEU A 42 9.56 -20.15 32.96
N PHE A 43 9.07 -20.66 31.83
CA PHE A 43 8.67 -19.85 30.70
C PHE A 43 7.43 -18.98 30.98
N ASP A 44 6.54 -19.44 31.87
CA ASP A 44 5.39 -18.67 32.34
C ASP A 44 5.78 -17.62 33.38
N GLU A 45 6.72 -17.91 34.26
CA GLU A 45 7.15 -17.01 35.34
C GLU A 45 8.10 -15.91 34.89
N GLN A 46 8.91 -16.17 33.83
CA GLN A 46 9.97 -15.27 33.40
C GLN A 46 9.89 -14.99 31.92
N ASN A 47 10.53 -13.88 31.48
CA ASN A 47 10.69 -13.55 30.08
C ASN A 47 12.06 -13.99 29.60
N PHE A 48 12.08 -14.78 28.53
CA PHE A 48 13.28 -15.21 27.84
C PHE A 48 13.33 -14.63 26.44
N ASP A 49 14.53 -14.20 26.03
CA ASP A 49 14.77 -13.67 24.69
C ASP A 49 14.91 -14.79 23.67
N ILE A 50 15.33 -16.00 24.10
CA ILE A 50 15.50 -17.17 23.25
C ILE A 50 15.49 -18.46 24.10
N VAL A 51 15.06 -19.55 23.50
CA VAL A 51 15.03 -20.88 24.12
C VAL A 51 15.89 -21.86 23.34
N PHE A 52 16.78 -22.61 24.00
CA PHE A 52 17.36 -23.84 23.49
C PHE A 52 16.57 -25.02 24.07
N LEU A 53 16.11 -25.92 23.22
CA LEU A 53 15.21 -27.00 23.60
C LEU A 53 15.68 -28.33 23.02
N ASP A 54 16.04 -29.26 23.90
CA ASP A 54 16.32 -30.64 23.49
C ASP A 54 15.02 -31.32 23.03
N GLU A 55 15.12 -32.10 21.97
CA GLU A 55 14.00 -32.85 21.42
C GLU A 55 13.64 -34.06 22.30
N ASN A 56 14.67 -34.80 22.70
CA ASN A 56 14.50 -36.11 23.36
C ASN A 56 14.64 -35.99 24.88
N MET A 57 13.55 -35.66 25.54
CA MET A 57 13.50 -35.56 27.02
C MET A 57 12.50 -36.54 27.63
N PRO A 58 12.75 -37.04 28.85
CA PRO A 58 11.76 -37.84 29.57
C PRO A 58 10.49 -37.05 29.91
N GLY A 59 9.34 -37.64 29.70
CA GLY A 59 8.03 -37.01 29.93
C GLY A 59 7.51 -36.30 28.70
N LEU A 60 7.52 -34.96 28.71
CA LEU A 60 7.16 -34.17 27.52
C LEU A 60 8.31 -34.11 26.54
N SER A 61 8.07 -34.44 25.27
CA SER A 61 9.02 -34.28 24.18
C SER A 61 9.30 -32.81 23.88
N GLY A 62 10.45 -32.50 23.29
CA GLY A 62 10.75 -31.14 22.88
C GLY A 62 9.72 -30.53 21.90
N LEU A 63 9.11 -31.34 21.04
CA LEU A 63 8.06 -30.88 20.12
C LEU A 63 6.77 -30.49 20.83
N GLU A 64 6.37 -31.27 21.87
CA GLU A 64 5.21 -30.93 22.70
C GLU A 64 5.44 -29.64 23.48
N VAL A 65 6.62 -29.50 24.11
CA VAL A 65 7.03 -28.26 24.82
C VAL A 65 7.07 -27.07 23.87
N LEU A 66 7.60 -27.22 22.63
CA LEU A 66 7.62 -26.21 21.61
C LEU A 66 6.21 -25.72 21.24
N ALA A 67 5.28 -26.67 21.05
CA ALA A 67 3.89 -26.34 20.68
C ALA A 67 3.24 -25.48 21.79
N GLU A 68 3.37 -25.88 23.08
CA GLU A 68 2.83 -25.11 24.19
C GLU A 68 3.50 -23.74 24.38
N MET A 69 4.83 -23.65 24.23
CA MET A 69 5.54 -22.34 24.26
C MET A 69 5.07 -21.41 23.15
N LYS A 70 4.85 -21.93 21.95
CA LYS A 70 4.39 -21.14 20.79
C LYS A 70 2.93 -20.71 20.90
N GLU A 71 2.10 -21.49 21.55
CA GLU A 71 0.72 -21.11 21.86
C GLU A 71 0.68 -19.94 22.85
N LYS A 72 1.53 -19.96 23.88
CA LYS A 72 1.61 -18.93 24.93
C LYS A 72 2.31 -17.64 24.46
N LYS A 73 3.48 -17.76 23.82
CA LYS A 73 4.33 -16.65 23.36
C LYS A 73 4.92 -16.96 21.98
N SER A 74 4.16 -16.73 20.91
CA SER A 74 4.54 -17.09 19.54
C SER A 74 5.81 -16.38 19.02
N SER A 75 6.16 -15.22 19.59
CA SER A 75 7.29 -14.38 19.16
C SER A 75 8.65 -14.84 19.73
N THR A 76 8.70 -15.61 20.82
CA THR A 76 9.96 -16.05 21.40
C THR A 76 10.62 -17.08 20.47
N PRO A 77 11.85 -16.83 19.98
CA PRO A 77 12.56 -17.79 19.12
C PRO A 77 12.95 -19.03 19.93
N VAL A 78 12.68 -20.21 19.37
CA VAL A 78 13.06 -21.51 19.94
C VAL A 78 14.00 -22.20 18.96
N ILE A 79 15.16 -22.62 19.47
CA ILE A 79 16.17 -23.39 18.74
C ILE A 79 16.10 -24.83 19.23
N MET A 80 15.74 -25.74 18.33
CA MET A 80 15.73 -27.17 18.66
C MET A 80 17.15 -27.75 18.61
N ILE A 81 17.48 -28.57 19.59
CA ILE A 81 18.74 -29.33 19.65
C ILE A 81 18.40 -30.84 19.70
N THR A 82 18.96 -31.63 18.80
CA THR A 82 18.61 -33.06 18.67
C THR A 82 19.80 -33.94 18.28
N LYS A 83 19.66 -35.22 18.55
CA LYS A 83 20.62 -36.28 18.13
C LYS A 83 20.27 -36.87 16.75
N SER A 84 19.08 -36.59 16.21
CA SER A 84 18.56 -37.21 14.98
C SER A 84 18.69 -36.29 13.78
N GLU A 85 19.06 -36.87 12.63
CA GLU A 85 19.03 -36.24 11.29
C GLU A 85 17.77 -36.67 10.51
N GLU A 86 16.77 -37.25 11.18
CA GLU A 86 15.57 -37.74 10.51
C GLU A 86 14.75 -36.61 9.91
N GLU A 87 14.50 -36.70 8.62
CA GLU A 87 13.84 -35.68 7.80
C GLU A 87 12.41 -35.37 8.31
N MET A 88 11.67 -36.37 8.81
CA MET A 88 10.32 -36.21 9.38
C MET A 88 10.29 -35.30 10.61
N ILE A 89 11.25 -35.42 11.52
CA ILE A 89 11.34 -34.61 12.73
C ILE A 89 11.69 -33.17 12.38
N MET A 90 12.56 -32.97 11.40
CA MET A 90 12.89 -31.64 10.88
C MET A 90 11.67 -30.96 10.23
N GLU A 91 10.89 -31.70 9.43
CA GLU A 91 9.67 -31.16 8.80
C GLU A 91 8.60 -30.78 9.83
N GLU A 92 8.42 -31.59 10.88
CA GLU A 92 7.47 -31.31 11.95
C GLU A 92 7.91 -30.10 12.79
N ALA A 93 9.19 -30.00 13.15
CA ALA A 93 9.76 -28.86 13.85
C ALA A 93 9.67 -27.56 13.04
N ILE A 94 9.95 -27.61 11.73
CA ILE A 94 9.78 -26.48 10.79
C ILE A 94 8.30 -26.08 10.70
N GLY A 95 7.39 -27.06 10.61
CA GLY A 95 5.94 -26.83 10.64
C GLY A 95 5.48 -26.14 11.92
N SER A 96 6.13 -26.43 13.05
CA SER A 96 5.90 -25.82 14.35
C SER A 96 6.60 -24.46 14.57
N LYS A 97 7.17 -23.85 13.52
CA LYS A 97 7.80 -22.53 13.51
C LYS A 97 9.00 -22.36 14.43
N ILE A 98 9.95 -23.31 14.42
CA ILE A 98 11.25 -23.13 15.09
C ILE A 98 12.06 -22.00 14.45
N ALA A 99 12.95 -21.39 15.24
CA ALA A 99 13.84 -20.33 14.75
C ALA A 99 15.13 -20.88 14.12
N ASP A 100 15.64 -22.01 14.63
CA ASP A 100 16.84 -22.69 14.14
C ASP A 100 16.86 -24.13 14.65
N TYR A 101 17.80 -24.92 14.11
CA TYR A 101 17.95 -26.33 14.40
C TYR A 101 19.44 -26.70 14.53
N LEU A 102 19.83 -27.38 15.59
CA LEU A 102 21.20 -27.79 15.87
C LEU A 102 21.28 -29.29 16.12
N ILE A 103 22.28 -29.96 15.57
CA ILE A 103 22.51 -31.41 15.72
C ILE A 103 23.59 -31.64 16.76
N LYS A 104 23.32 -32.50 17.76
CA LYS A 104 24.32 -32.95 18.75
C LYS A 104 25.39 -33.82 18.08
N PRO A 105 26.69 -33.68 18.41
CA PRO A 105 27.22 -32.80 19.48
C PRO A 105 27.37 -31.35 18.98
N VAL A 106 26.75 -30.41 19.69
CA VAL A 106 26.88 -28.97 19.42
C VAL A 106 28.15 -28.42 20.05
N ASN A 107 28.84 -27.54 19.32
CA ASN A 107 29.96 -26.83 19.92
C ASN A 107 29.57 -25.38 20.31
N PRO A 108 30.29 -24.77 21.27
CA PRO A 108 29.95 -23.44 21.75
C PRO A 108 29.87 -22.35 20.66
N ASN A 109 30.64 -22.48 19.58
CA ASN A 109 30.60 -21.51 18.47
C ASN A 109 29.34 -21.66 17.62
N GLN A 110 28.83 -22.87 17.41
CA GLN A 110 27.54 -23.09 16.73
C GLN A 110 26.38 -22.48 17.52
N ILE A 111 26.36 -22.69 18.84
CA ILE A 111 25.38 -22.08 19.74
C ILE A 111 25.45 -20.55 19.64
N LEU A 112 26.65 -19.97 19.76
CA LEU A 112 26.85 -18.53 19.65
C LEU A 112 26.43 -17.98 18.27
N LEU A 113 26.70 -18.72 17.19
CA LEU A 113 26.31 -18.33 15.85
C LEU A 113 24.78 -18.32 15.70
N SER A 114 24.10 -19.36 16.19
CA SER A 114 22.65 -19.44 16.19
C SER A 114 22.00 -18.35 17.08
N LEU A 115 22.57 -18.07 18.26
CA LEU A 115 22.16 -16.93 19.09
C LEU A 115 22.25 -15.60 18.32
N LYS A 116 23.41 -15.32 17.72
CA LYS A 116 23.60 -14.08 16.95
C LYS A 116 22.66 -13.99 15.76
N LYS A 117 22.46 -15.09 15.04
CA LYS A 117 21.53 -15.15 13.92
C LYS A 117 20.10 -14.81 14.33
N ASN A 118 19.64 -15.31 15.48
CA ASN A 118 18.25 -15.20 15.88
C ASN A 118 17.94 -13.97 16.78
N LEU A 119 18.91 -13.48 17.55
CA LEU A 119 18.78 -12.31 18.43
C LEU A 119 19.29 -11.02 17.79
N ASP A 120 20.42 -11.08 17.08
CA ASP A 120 21.04 -9.91 16.47
C ASP A 120 20.57 -9.67 15.03
N ASN A 121 19.84 -10.60 14.40
CA ASN A 121 19.46 -10.48 13.01
C ASN A 121 18.62 -9.23 12.75
N SER A 122 17.63 -8.94 13.58
CA SER A 122 16.82 -7.72 13.47
C SER A 122 17.68 -6.47 13.67
N ARG A 123 18.62 -6.47 14.63
CA ARG A 123 19.53 -5.36 14.90
C ARG A 123 20.59 -5.20 13.81
N LEU A 124 21.16 -6.30 13.29
CA LEU A 124 22.12 -6.26 12.19
C LEU A 124 21.45 -5.82 10.88
N VAL A 125 20.24 -6.30 10.59
CA VAL A 125 19.42 -5.85 9.46
C VAL A 125 19.09 -4.38 9.64
N SER A 126 18.60 -3.95 10.80
CA SER A 126 18.31 -2.55 11.11
C SER A 126 19.53 -1.64 10.93
N SER A 127 20.69 -2.02 11.47
CA SER A 127 21.93 -1.25 11.32
C SER A 127 22.39 -1.20 9.86
N LYS A 128 22.26 -2.28 9.11
CA LYS A 128 22.61 -2.32 7.68
C LYS A 128 21.67 -1.42 6.88
N THR A 129 20.37 -1.54 7.09
CA THR A 129 19.36 -0.72 6.39
C THR A 129 19.59 0.77 6.68
N THR A 130 19.89 1.15 7.93
CA THR A 130 20.23 2.52 8.30
C THR A 130 21.45 3.02 7.53
N LEU A 131 22.54 2.23 7.46
CA LEU A 131 23.75 2.60 6.73
C LEU A 131 23.51 2.70 5.22
N ASP A 132 22.74 1.80 4.66
CA ASP A 132 22.41 1.79 3.24
C ASP A 132 21.50 2.98 2.89
N TYR A 133 20.54 3.33 3.75
CA TYR A 133 19.74 4.55 3.58
C TYR A 133 20.58 5.82 3.71
N GLN A 134 21.53 5.91 4.65
CA GLN A 134 22.41 7.07 4.77
C GLN A 134 23.23 7.34 3.50
N LYS A 135 23.65 6.29 2.79
CA LYS A 135 24.31 6.42 1.48
C LYS A 135 23.31 6.88 0.42
N GLU A 136 22.12 6.27 0.41
CA GLU A 136 21.08 6.56 -0.58
C GLU A 136 20.46 7.95 -0.37
N PHE A 137 20.38 8.44 0.86
CA PHE A 137 19.87 9.77 1.19
C PHE A 137 20.51 10.88 0.35
N ARG A 138 21.84 10.88 0.24
CA ARG A 138 22.57 11.89 -0.56
C ARG A 138 22.25 11.72 -2.05
N LYS A 139 22.16 10.48 -2.51
CA LYS A 139 21.84 10.18 -3.89
C LYS A 139 20.41 10.60 -4.25
N ILE A 140 19.44 10.31 -3.40
CA ILE A 140 18.05 10.79 -3.58
C ILE A 140 18.01 12.32 -3.69
N ALA A 141 18.70 13.04 -2.80
CA ALA A 141 18.73 14.50 -2.82
C ALA A 141 19.40 15.06 -4.11
N MET A 142 20.48 14.43 -4.57
CA MET A 142 21.14 14.82 -5.83
C MET A 142 20.27 14.52 -7.05
N ASP A 143 19.71 13.31 -7.12
CA ASP A 143 18.86 12.88 -8.23
C ASP A 143 17.60 13.74 -8.30
N MET A 144 16.99 14.08 -7.15
CA MET A 144 15.81 14.96 -7.08
C MET A 144 16.05 16.33 -7.74
N ALA A 145 17.26 16.88 -7.58
CA ALA A 145 17.63 18.14 -8.24
C ALA A 145 17.79 17.99 -9.78
N MET A 146 17.97 16.77 -10.27
CA MET A 146 18.16 16.45 -11.70
C MET A 146 16.90 15.97 -12.39
N VAL A 147 15.82 15.68 -11.68
CA VAL A 147 14.55 15.22 -12.26
C VAL A 147 14.04 16.22 -13.30
N ARG A 148 13.71 15.73 -14.49
CA ARG A 148 13.21 16.55 -15.62
C ARG A 148 11.98 15.96 -16.26
N THR A 149 11.80 14.64 -16.26
CA THR A 149 10.73 13.93 -16.95
C THR A 149 9.72 13.34 -15.98
N TYR A 150 8.58 12.94 -16.49
CA TYR A 150 7.58 12.25 -15.69
C TYR A 150 8.04 10.83 -15.27
N GLU A 151 8.88 10.17 -16.09
CA GLU A 151 9.49 8.89 -15.74
C GLU A 151 10.42 9.02 -14.55
N ASP A 152 11.26 10.07 -14.51
CA ASP A 152 12.14 10.34 -13.38
C ASP A 152 11.32 10.47 -12.08
N TRP A 153 10.14 11.13 -12.14
CA TRP A 153 9.25 11.26 -10.98
C TRP A 153 8.64 9.93 -10.55
N VAL A 154 8.28 9.06 -11.49
CA VAL A 154 7.80 7.70 -11.17
C VAL A 154 8.90 6.92 -10.44
N ASP A 155 10.13 6.95 -10.93
CA ASP A 155 11.26 6.24 -10.32
C ASP A 155 11.62 6.84 -8.95
N MET A 156 11.61 8.15 -8.82
CA MET A 156 11.84 8.84 -7.55
C MET A 156 10.76 8.44 -6.51
N TYR A 157 9.49 8.43 -6.89
CA TYR A 157 8.41 8.05 -5.99
C TYR A 157 8.51 6.60 -5.55
N LYS A 158 8.81 5.67 -6.47
CA LYS A 158 9.04 4.25 -6.14
C LYS A 158 10.21 4.07 -5.15
N ARG A 159 11.30 4.83 -5.31
CA ARG A 159 12.43 4.81 -4.38
C ARG A 159 12.06 5.31 -2.99
N LEU A 160 11.29 6.40 -2.90
CA LEU A 160 10.82 6.92 -1.61
C LEU A 160 9.93 5.90 -0.89
N ILE A 161 9.00 5.25 -1.62
CA ILE A 161 8.15 4.17 -1.07
C ILE A 161 9.01 2.99 -0.61
N PHE A 162 9.99 2.56 -1.40
CA PHE A 162 10.87 1.47 -1.02
C PHE A 162 11.54 1.74 0.33
N TRP A 163 12.15 2.91 0.48
CA TRP A 163 12.82 3.27 1.73
C TRP A 163 11.85 3.50 2.89
N GLU A 164 10.64 3.99 2.63
CA GLU A 164 9.60 4.08 3.64
C GLU A 164 9.27 2.70 4.24
N MET A 165 9.10 1.69 3.38
CA MET A 165 8.79 0.33 3.82
C MET A 165 9.97 -0.35 4.50
N GLU A 166 11.21 -0.14 4.02
CA GLU A 166 12.42 -0.68 4.63
C GLU A 166 12.70 -0.08 6.03
N LEU A 167 12.41 1.21 6.21
CA LEU A 167 12.62 1.91 7.48
C LEU A 167 11.49 1.69 8.50
N GLU A 168 10.35 1.12 8.11
CA GLU A 168 9.21 0.90 9.00
C GLU A 168 9.50 0.07 10.25
N ASN A 169 10.43 -0.86 10.16
CA ASN A 169 10.75 -1.81 11.21
C ASN A 169 12.06 -1.46 11.93
N ILE A 170 12.59 -0.26 11.69
CA ILE A 170 13.82 0.23 12.34
C ILE A 170 13.44 0.97 13.62
N GLU A 171 14.21 0.73 14.70
CA GLU A 171 14.03 1.42 15.98
C GLU A 171 14.49 2.88 15.93
N ASP A 172 15.38 3.23 15.00
CA ASP A 172 15.92 4.58 14.85
C ASP A 172 14.92 5.51 14.13
N GLN A 173 14.13 6.21 14.92
CA GLN A 173 13.15 7.18 14.43
C GLN A 173 13.77 8.36 13.68
N SER A 174 15.06 8.66 13.88
CA SER A 174 15.73 9.78 13.21
C SER A 174 15.79 9.57 11.69
N MET A 175 15.98 8.32 11.23
CA MET A 175 15.99 8.01 9.80
C MET A 175 14.60 8.13 9.17
N VAL A 176 13.56 7.79 9.90
CA VAL A 176 12.17 7.98 9.47
C VAL A 176 11.85 9.46 9.28
N GLU A 177 12.24 10.32 10.24
CA GLU A 177 12.04 11.78 10.15
C GLU A 177 12.81 12.40 8.96
N ILE A 178 14.02 11.91 8.69
CA ILE A 178 14.82 12.35 7.54
C ILE A 178 14.11 11.97 6.23
N LEU A 179 13.59 10.75 6.11
CA LEU A 179 12.83 10.32 4.93
C LEU A 179 11.54 11.14 4.75
N GLU A 180 10.81 11.41 5.82
CA GLU A 180 9.62 12.26 5.77
C GLU A 180 9.97 13.68 5.23
N SER A 181 11.09 14.24 5.66
CA SER A 181 11.59 15.52 5.12
C SER A 181 11.91 15.45 3.62
N GLN A 182 12.47 14.33 3.16
CA GLN A 182 12.71 14.11 1.72
C GLN A 182 11.39 13.96 0.93
N LYS A 183 10.39 13.27 1.48
CA LYS A 183 9.07 13.16 0.86
C LYS A 183 8.38 14.53 0.71
N VAL A 184 8.47 15.36 1.74
CA VAL A 184 7.94 16.75 1.69
C VAL A 184 8.65 17.56 0.60
N GLU A 185 9.98 17.50 0.52
CA GLU A 185 10.74 18.20 -0.54
C GLU A 185 10.39 17.65 -1.94
N ALA A 186 10.30 16.32 -2.09
CA ALA A 186 9.92 15.69 -3.35
C ALA A 186 8.53 16.15 -3.80
N ASN A 187 7.55 16.17 -2.92
CA ASN A 187 6.21 16.67 -3.23
C ASN A 187 6.23 18.17 -3.61
N SER A 188 7.06 18.98 -2.95
CA SER A 188 7.23 20.41 -3.28
C SER A 188 7.78 20.60 -4.70
N GLN A 189 8.80 19.83 -5.07
CA GLN A 189 9.39 19.89 -6.42
C GLN A 189 8.46 19.28 -7.47
N PHE A 190 7.77 18.20 -7.14
CA PHE A 190 6.76 17.60 -8.01
C PHE A 190 5.61 18.56 -8.30
N GLY A 191 5.12 19.29 -7.29
CA GLY A 191 4.11 20.34 -7.50
C GLY A 191 4.55 21.37 -8.52
N LYS A 192 5.81 21.84 -8.47
CA LYS A 192 6.38 22.77 -9.45
C LYS A 192 6.53 22.15 -10.84
N PHE A 193 6.85 20.86 -10.89
CA PHE A 193 6.92 20.12 -12.16
C PHE A 193 5.54 20.03 -12.81
N ILE A 194 4.50 19.70 -12.07
CA ILE A 194 3.11 19.66 -12.57
C ILE A 194 2.66 21.04 -13.04
N GLU A 195 2.90 22.11 -12.30
CA GLU A 195 2.55 23.48 -12.70
C GLU A 195 3.15 23.88 -14.07
N ARG A 196 4.34 23.37 -14.39
CA ARG A 196 5.05 23.73 -15.64
C ARG A 196 4.67 22.88 -16.84
N ASN A 197 4.22 21.64 -16.61
CA ASN A 197 4.10 20.66 -17.70
C ASN A 197 2.67 20.18 -17.92
N TYR A 198 1.77 20.29 -16.92
CA TYR A 198 0.47 19.63 -16.95
C TYR A 198 -0.43 20.11 -18.09
N GLU A 199 -0.44 21.41 -18.38
CA GLU A 199 -1.23 21.99 -19.47
C GLU A 199 -0.76 21.48 -20.83
N ASP A 200 0.56 21.37 -21.03
CA ASP A 200 1.16 20.87 -22.27
C ASP A 200 0.81 19.40 -22.54
N TRP A 201 0.53 18.61 -21.51
CA TRP A 201 0.15 17.20 -21.68
C TRP A 201 -1.16 16.99 -22.46
N PHE A 202 -1.95 18.02 -22.64
CA PHE A 202 -3.17 17.97 -23.47
C PHE A 202 -2.89 18.34 -24.94
N ASP A 203 -1.69 18.83 -25.27
CA ASP A 203 -1.28 18.95 -26.67
C ASP A 203 -0.99 17.54 -27.26
N PRO A 204 -1.61 17.17 -28.39
CA PRO A 204 -1.35 15.90 -29.08
C PRO A 204 0.13 15.67 -29.43
N LYS A 205 0.92 16.74 -29.64
CA LYS A 205 2.32 16.68 -30.07
C LYS A 205 3.31 16.66 -28.90
N ALA A 206 2.86 16.95 -27.67
CA ALA A 206 3.73 16.98 -26.50
C ALA A 206 4.10 15.56 -26.06
N GLU A 207 5.32 15.42 -25.55
CA GLU A 207 5.72 14.25 -24.77
C GLU A 207 4.99 14.27 -23.43
N LYS A 208 4.31 13.17 -23.11
CA LYS A 208 3.40 13.11 -21.97
C LYS A 208 3.27 11.71 -21.41
N PRO A 209 2.97 11.59 -20.11
CA PRO A 209 2.64 10.29 -19.51
C PRO A 209 1.29 9.76 -20.03
N VAL A 210 1.02 8.50 -19.77
CA VAL A 210 -0.35 8.00 -19.85
C VAL A 210 -1.18 8.69 -18.78
N LEU A 211 -2.29 9.30 -19.17
CA LEU A 211 -3.25 9.97 -18.28
C LEU A 211 -4.51 9.09 -18.13
N SER A 212 -5.35 9.37 -17.12
CA SER A 212 -6.57 8.60 -16.84
C SER A 212 -7.42 8.32 -18.09
N HIS A 213 -7.65 9.33 -18.95
CA HIS A 213 -8.46 9.17 -20.16
C HIS A 213 -7.78 8.36 -21.28
N ASN A 214 -6.47 8.18 -21.22
CA ASN A 214 -5.72 7.38 -22.19
C ASN A 214 -5.43 5.95 -21.71
N LEU A 215 -5.60 5.67 -20.41
CA LEU A 215 -5.21 4.42 -19.76
C LEU A 215 -5.76 3.19 -20.49
N PHE A 216 -7.05 3.17 -20.76
CA PHE A 216 -7.68 2.00 -21.36
C PHE A 216 -7.11 1.72 -22.77
N ARG A 217 -6.96 2.76 -23.59
CA ARG A 217 -6.42 2.66 -24.95
C ARG A 217 -4.95 2.22 -24.96
N GLU A 218 -4.12 2.84 -24.12
CA GLU A 218 -2.67 2.65 -24.15
C GLU A 218 -2.21 1.41 -23.37
N LEU A 219 -2.91 1.04 -22.29
CA LEU A 219 -2.47 -0.01 -21.37
C LEU A 219 -3.38 -1.24 -21.33
N VAL A 220 -4.72 -1.09 -21.45
CA VAL A 220 -5.64 -2.23 -21.34
C VAL A 220 -5.86 -2.93 -22.68
N ILE A 221 -6.08 -2.17 -23.77
CA ILE A 221 -6.31 -2.75 -25.10
C ILE A 221 -5.17 -3.67 -25.56
N PRO A 222 -3.86 -3.33 -25.39
CA PRO A 222 -2.78 -4.25 -25.73
C PRO A 222 -2.89 -5.61 -25.04
N GLU A 223 -3.42 -5.64 -23.81
CA GLU A 223 -3.64 -6.89 -23.07
C GLU A 223 -4.86 -7.67 -23.62
N ILE A 224 -5.94 -6.99 -23.98
CA ILE A 224 -7.13 -7.61 -24.62
C ILE A 224 -6.75 -8.31 -25.93
N LYS A 225 -5.86 -7.71 -26.73
CA LYS A 225 -5.39 -8.30 -27.99
C LYS A 225 -4.66 -9.65 -27.83
N LYS A 226 -4.21 -9.99 -26.62
CA LYS A 226 -3.61 -11.31 -26.32
C LYS A 226 -4.64 -12.45 -26.27
N LYS A 227 -5.94 -12.16 -26.38
CA LYS A 227 -7.07 -13.12 -26.43
C LYS A 227 -7.17 -14.04 -25.21
N GLN A 228 -6.71 -13.61 -24.06
CA GLN A 228 -6.89 -14.27 -22.78
C GLN A 228 -7.93 -13.48 -21.98
N PRO A 229 -8.91 -14.12 -21.33
CA PRO A 229 -9.87 -13.44 -20.47
C PRO A 229 -9.19 -12.58 -19.41
N ILE A 230 -9.75 -11.40 -19.15
CA ILE A 230 -9.14 -10.42 -18.23
C ILE A 230 -10.10 -10.14 -17.07
N LEU A 231 -9.55 -10.20 -15.86
CA LEU A 231 -10.13 -9.54 -14.68
C LEU A 231 -9.45 -8.17 -14.54
N PHE A 232 -10.19 -7.10 -14.83
CA PHE A 232 -9.72 -5.73 -14.68
C PHE A 232 -10.26 -5.13 -13.38
N VAL A 233 -9.39 -4.95 -12.40
CA VAL A 233 -9.72 -4.46 -11.06
C VAL A 233 -9.27 -3.00 -10.92
N VAL A 234 -10.21 -2.13 -10.56
CA VAL A 234 -9.95 -0.74 -10.17
C VAL A 234 -10.28 -0.62 -8.69
N ILE A 235 -9.25 -0.51 -7.85
CA ILE A 235 -9.43 -0.28 -6.41
C ILE A 235 -9.41 1.23 -6.19
N ASP A 236 -10.57 1.78 -5.82
CA ASP A 236 -10.76 3.22 -5.58
C ASP A 236 -9.77 3.75 -4.52
N ASN A 237 -9.02 4.80 -4.87
CA ASN A 237 -8.12 5.48 -3.94
C ASN A 237 -6.92 4.64 -3.45
N LEU A 238 -6.46 3.65 -4.23
CA LEU A 238 -5.32 2.80 -3.87
C LEU A 238 -4.00 3.50 -4.15
N ARG A 239 -3.17 3.67 -3.12
CA ARG A 239 -1.80 4.19 -3.26
C ARG A 239 -0.81 3.12 -3.71
N TYR A 240 0.31 3.58 -4.27
CA TYR A 240 1.40 2.71 -4.73
C TYR A 240 2.04 1.90 -3.60
N ASP A 241 2.20 2.48 -2.41
CA ASP A 241 2.72 1.81 -1.23
C ASP A 241 1.78 0.73 -0.67
N GLN A 242 0.46 0.92 -0.81
CA GLN A 242 -0.52 -0.10 -0.47
C GLN A 242 -0.46 -1.30 -1.43
N TRP A 243 -0.24 -1.04 -2.72
CA TRP A 243 0.05 -2.12 -3.67
C TRP A 243 1.26 -2.95 -3.22
N ARG A 244 2.36 -2.32 -2.83
CA ARG A 244 3.55 -3.02 -2.32
C ARG A 244 3.21 -3.94 -1.13
N ALA A 245 2.32 -3.52 -0.25
CA ALA A 245 1.84 -4.36 0.84
C ALA A 245 1.03 -5.58 0.37
N PHE A 246 0.27 -5.47 -0.73
CA PHE A 246 -0.52 -6.57 -1.31
C PHE A 246 0.30 -7.53 -2.18
N GLU A 247 1.41 -7.08 -2.71
CA GLU A 247 2.19 -7.77 -3.75
C GLU A 247 2.49 -9.24 -3.39
N SER A 248 2.90 -9.50 -2.14
CA SER A 248 3.18 -10.86 -1.68
C SER A 248 1.94 -11.75 -1.64
N VAL A 249 0.78 -11.21 -1.28
CA VAL A 249 -0.47 -11.96 -1.21
C VAL A 249 -0.96 -12.34 -2.61
N VAL A 250 -0.95 -11.37 -3.53
CA VAL A 250 -1.31 -11.61 -4.94
C VAL A 250 -0.28 -12.51 -5.61
N GLY A 251 0.99 -12.37 -5.28
CA GLY A 251 2.12 -13.15 -5.79
C GLY A 251 2.03 -14.65 -5.53
N ASN A 252 1.27 -15.09 -4.53
CA ASN A 252 0.99 -16.50 -4.31
C ASN A 252 0.13 -17.13 -5.42
N HIS A 253 -0.64 -16.34 -6.14
CA HIS A 253 -1.60 -16.80 -7.16
C HIS A 253 -1.21 -16.35 -8.57
N TYR A 254 -0.53 -15.21 -8.67
CA TYR A 254 -0.18 -14.58 -9.94
C TYR A 254 1.31 -14.25 -10.01
N LYS A 255 1.85 -14.26 -11.22
CA LYS A 255 3.20 -13.76 -11.51
C LYS A 255 3.08 -12.37 -12.12
N LEU A 256 3.76 -11.39 -11.54
CA LEU A 256 3.85 -10.03 -12.11
C LEU A 256 4.57 -10.09 -13.46
N GLU A 257 3.92 -9.67 -14.53
CA GLU A 257 4.48 -9.58 -15.88
C GLU A 257 4.97 -8.15 -16.18
N LYS A 258 4.14 -7.16 -15.82
CA LYS A 258 4.45 -5.76 -16.07
C LYS A 258 4.00 -4.91 -14.90
N GLU A 259 4.90 -4.05 -14.44
CA GLU A 259 4.62 -2.98 -13.51
C GLU A 259 4.90 -1.64 -14.19
N SER A 260 3.88 -0.82 -14.32
CA SER A 260 3.99 0.54 -14.82
C SER A 260 3.20 1.49 -13.92
N ALA A 261 3.37 2.77 -14.14
CA ALA A 261 2.56 3.80 -13.53
C ALA A 261 1.90 4.65 -14.61
N TYR A 262 0.81 5.29 -14.26
CA TYR A 262 0.20 6.34 -15.06
C TYR A 262 -0.13 7.54 -14.17
N PHE A 263 -0.49 8.67 -14.76
CA PHE A 263 -0.82 9.87 -14.01
C PHE A 263 -2.34 10.06 -13.96
N SER A 264 -2.88 10.12 -12.75
CA SER A 264 -4.26 10.53 -12.54
C SER A 264 -4.44 11.99 -12.96
N ILE A 265 -5.54 12.29 -13.66
CA ILE A 265 -5.85 13.66 -14.08
C ILE A 265 -6.30 14.51 -12.89
N LEU A 266 -6.12 15.82 -13.01
CA LEU A 266 -6.64 16.79 -12.06
C LEU A 266 -8.10 17.14 -12.37
N PRO A 267 -8.96 17.29 -11.35
CA PRO A 267 -8.74 16.90 -9.95
C PRO A 267 -8.51 15.40 -9.81
N THR A 268 -7.58 14.99 -8.94
CA THR A 268 -7.35 13.58 -8.59
C THR A 268 -8.49 13.07 -7.71
N ALA A 269 -9.66 13.00 -8.29
CA ALA A 269 -10.90 12.65 -7.63
C ALA A 269 -11.75 11.72 -8.49
N THR A 270 -12.47 10.82 -7.85
CA THR A 270 -13.27 9.75 -8.46
C THR A 270 -14.16 10.24 -9.59
N GLN A 271 -14.84 11.37 -9.41
CA GLN A 271 -15.71 11.99 -10.40
C GLN A 271 -14.99 12.27 -11.73
N TYR A 272 -13.75 12.76 -11.67
CA TYR A 272 -12.96 13.14 -12.84
C TYR A 272 -12.13 11.97 -13.36
N ALA A 273 -11.30 11.40 -12.52
CA ALA A 273 -10.31 10.41 -12.92
C ALA A 273 -10.94 9.07 -13.32
N ARG A 274 -11.90 8.54 -12.54
CA ARG A 274 -12.50 7.24 -12.85
C ARG A 274 -13.45 7.30 -14.04
N ASN A 275 -14.26 8.35 -14.15
CA ASN A 275 -15.07 8.56 -15.34
C ASN A 275 -14.18 8.70 -16.59
N ALA A 276 -13.02 9.35 -16.49
CA ALA A 276 -12.07 9.47 -17.61
C ALA A 276 -11.49 8.09 -18.00
N ILE A 277 -11.16 7.22 -17.06
CA ILE A 277 -10.71 5.84 -17.33
C ILE A 277 -11.77 5.10 -18.15
N PHE A 278 -13.02 5.11 -17.70
CA PHE A 278 -14.08 4.34 -18.34
C PHE A 278 -14.66 4.98 -19.59
N SER A 279 -14.63 6.30 -19.67
CA SER A 279 -15.06 6.98 -20.90
C SER A 279 -13.98 7.04 -21.98
N GLY A 280 -12.70 7.00 -21.63
CA GLY A 280 -11.60 7.30 -22.57
C GLY A 280 -11.67 8.73 -23.11
N LEU A 281 -12.21 9.65 -22.32
CA LEU A 281 -12.42 11.06 -22.66
C LEU A 281 -11.99 11.95 -21.50
N THR A 282 -11.59 13.17 -21.81
CA THR A 282 -11.38 14.20 -20.80
C THR A 282 -12.72 14.67 -20.20
N PRO A 283 -12.73 15.27 -19.02
CA PRO A 283 -13.96 15.82 -18.41
C PRO A 283 -14.72 16.78 -19.32
N LEU A 284 -14.02 17.67 -20.02
CA LEU A 284 -14.62 18.60 -20.97
C LEU A 284 -15.25 17.87 -22.19
N GLU A 285 -14.63 16.80 -22.65
CA GLU A 285 -15.19 15.99 -23.73
C GLU A 285 -16.39 15.17 -23.25
N MET A 286 -16.38 14.65 -22.00
CA MET A 286 -17.54 13.95 -21.42
C MET A 286 -18.75 14.89 -21.31
N GLU A 287 -18.56 16.09 -20.79
CA GLU A 287 -19.63 17.11 -20.72
C GLU A 287 -20.23 17.39 -22.09
N LYS A 288 -19.40 17.52 -23.14
CA LYS A 288 -19.85 17.84 -24.49
C LYS A 288 -20.53 16.68 -25.21
N LYS A 289 -19.96 15.45 -25.10
CA LYS A 289 -20.40 14.28 -25.87
C LYS A 289 -21.49 13.47 -25.18
N TYR A 290 -21.48 13.47 -23.85
CA TYR A 290 -22.37 12.66 -23.01
C TYR A 290 -22.93 13.46 -21.82
N PRO A 291 -23.59 14.61 -22.07
CA PRO A 291 -24.12 15.48 -21.01
C PRO A 291 -25.11 14.76 -20.09
N GLN A 292 -25.76 13.70 -20.58
CA GLN A 292 -26.68 12.88 -19.79
C GLN A 292 -25.97 12.00 -18.74
N TYR A 293 -24.68 11.69 -18.92
CA TYR A 293 -23.86 10.87 -18.02
C TYR A 293 -22.92 11.69 -17.15
N TRP A 294 -22.55 12.90 -17.61
CA TRP A 294 -21.68 13.81 -16.87
C TRP A 294 -22.46 14.67 -15.88
N LYS A 295 -21.88 14.87 -14.72
CA LYS A 295 -22.36 15.83 -13.71
C LYS A 295 -21.21 16.67 -13.20
N ASN A 296 -21.42 17.96 -13.05
CA ASN A 296 -20.48 18.91 -12.45
C ASN A 296 -20.55 18.86 -10.92
N ASP A 297 -19.57 19.49 -10.24
CA ASP A 297 -19.51 19.52 -8.77
C ASP A 297 -20.76 20.10 -8.12
N VAL A 298 -21.37 21.09 -8.76
CA VAL A 298 -22.56 21.79 -8.28
C VAL A 298 -23.87 21.03 -8.53
N ASP A 299 -23.87 20.01 -9.36
CA ASP A 299 -25.09 19.25 -9.69
C ASP A 299 -25.45 18.32 -8.55
N ASP A 300 -26.73 18.04 -8.35
CA ASP A 300 -27.22 17.13 -7.32
C ASP A 300 -27.01 15.65 -7.68
N GLY A 301 -26.82 14.81 -6.66
CA GLY A 301 -26.75 13.35 -6.75
C GLY A 301 -25.36 12.80 -7.04
N GLY A 302 -25.26 11.48 -7.22
CA GLY A 302 -23.99 10.80 -7.43
C GLY A 302 -23.31 11.21 -8.74
N LYS A 303 -21.99 11.36 -8.71
CA LYS A 303 -21.18 11.84 -9.83
C LYS A 303 -20.61 10.70 -10.71
N ASN A 304 -20.71 9.46 -10.23
CA ASN A 304 -20.11 8.25 -10.82
C ASN A 304 -21.15 7.15 -11.00
N LEU A 305 -22.29 7.48 -11.58
CA LEU A 305 -23.40 6.53 -11.74
C LEU A 305 -23.37 5.79 -13.08
N TYR A 306 -22.64 6.31 -14.08
CA TYR A 306 -22.70 5.87 -15.47
C TYR A 306 -21.36 5.32 -15.98
N GLU A 307 -20.56 4.75 -15.09
CA GLU A 307 -19.23 4.18 -15.42
C GLU A 307 -19.35 2.99 -16.40
N ALA A 308 -20.38 2.15 -16.23
CA ALA A 308 -20.66 1.02 -17.13
C ALA A 308 -21.04 1.47 -18.54
N GLU A 309 -21.88 2.51 -18.63
CA GLU A 309 -22.29 3.13 -19.89
C GLU A 309 -21.11 3.80 -20.57
N PHE A 310 -20.27 4.52 -19.84
CA PHE A 310 -19.03 5.11 -20.34
C PHE A 310 -18.10 4.04 -20.92
N LEU A 311 -17.91 2.91 -20.22
CA LEU A 311 -17.08 1.81 -20.72
C LEU A 311 -17.65 1.22 -22.01
N THR A 312 -18.96 0.99 -22.08
CA THR A 312 -19.64 0.50 -23.27
C THR A 312 -19.43 1.44 -24.47
N GLU A 313 -19.60 2.74 -24.25
CA GLU A 313 -19.39 3.77 -25.26
C GLU A 313 -17.92 3.91 -25.68
N GLN A 314 -16.98 3.72 -24.74
CA GLN A 314 -15.55 3.69 -25.04
C GLN A 314 -15.23 2.50 -25.95
N LEU A 315 -15.65 1.28 -25.60
CA LEU A 315 -15.44 0.08 -26.41
C LEU A 315 -16.05 0.24 -27.82
N ARG A 316 -17.23 0.86 -27.92
CA ARG A 316 -17.87 1.13 -29.20
C ARG A 316 -17.01 2.07 -30.08
N ARG A 317 -16.49 3.17 -29.52
CA ARG A 317 -15.62 4.12 -30.27
C ARG A 317 -14.31 3.50 -30.70
N LEU A 318 -13.83 2.51 -29.97
CA LEU A 318 -12.58 1.78 -30.26
C LEU A 318 -12.78 0.59 -31.21
N GLY A 319 -14.02 0.37 -31.70
CA GLY A 319 -14.34 -0.75 -32.60
C GLY A 319 -14.34 -2.12 -31.91
N LEU A 320 -14.53 -2.16 -30.59
CA LEU A 320 -14.47 -3.35 -29.74
C LEU A 320 -15.86 -3.75 -29.21
N SER A 321 -16.94 -3.38 -29.89
CA SER A 321 -18.32 -3.68 -29.48
C SER A 321 -18.65 -5.18 -29.44
N ALA A 322 -17.84 -6.03 -30.08
CA ALA A 322 -18.01 -7.48 -30.08
C ALA A 322 -17.48 -8.15 -28.82
N LEU A 323 -16.73 -7.45 -27.97
CA LEU A 323 -16.20 -8.00 -26.70
C LEU A 323 -17.35 -8.28 -25.71
N LYS A 324 -17.33 -9.46 -25.14
CA LYS A 324 -18.17 -9.79 -24.00
C LYS A 324 -17.58 -9.14 -22.74
N GLN A 325 -18.21 -8.06 -22.30
CA GLN A 325 -17.75 -7.30 -21.13
C GLN A 325 -18.86 -7.23 -20.09
N GLU A 326 -18.47 -7.32 -18.82
CA GLU A 326 -19.33 -7.02 -17.69
C GLU A 326 -18.64 -6.07 -16.73
N TYR A 327 -19.42 -5.21 -16.09
CA TYR A 327 -18.97 -4.19 -15.15
C TYR A 327 -19.68 -4.35 -13.81
N TYR A 328 -18.90 -4.37 -12.73
CA TYR A 328 -19.38 -4.47 -11.35
C TYR A 328 -18.77 -3.37 -10.49
N LYS A 329 -19.62 -2.69 -9.71
CA LYS A 329 -19.20 -1.70 -8.71
C LYS A 329 -19.53 -2.20 -7.32
N ILE A 330 -18.51 -2.44 -6.52
CA ILE A 330 -18.62 -3.01 -5.18
C ILE A 330 -18.38 -1.91 -4.15
N THR A 331 -19.44 -1.55 -3.44
CA THR A 331 -19.43 -0.51 -2.40
C THR A 331 -19.61 -1.06 -0.99
N ASN A 332 -19.87 -2.37 -0.84
CA ASN A 332 -20.02 -3.02 0.45
C ASN A 332 -19.63 -4.50 0.39
N TYR A 333 -19.43 -5.11 1.55
CA TYR A 333 -19.03 -6.51 1.67
C TYR A 333 -20.04 -7.49 1.06
N ARG A 334 -21.35 -7.26 1.28
CA ARG A 334 -22.42 -8.16 0.83
C ARG A 334 -22.45 -8.30 -0.70
N ASP A 335 -22.34 -7.20 -1.42
CA ASP A 335 -22.32 -7.20 -2.88
C ASP A 335 -21.03 -7.84 -3.41
N GLY A 336 -19.89 -7.57 -2.76
CA GLY A 336 -18.64 -8.25 -3.08
C GLY A 336 -18.72 -9.76 -2.89
N LYS A 337 -19.29 -10.22 -1.78
CA LYS A 337 -19.47 -11.66 -1.51
C LYS A 337 -20.42 -12.32 -2.49
N LYS A 338 -21.54 -11.66 -2.82
CA LYS A 338 -22.48 -12.14 -3.84
C LYS A 338 -21.82 -12.32 -5.21
N LEU A 339 -20.94 -11.38 -5.60
CA LEU A 339 -20.20 -11.51 -6.86
C LEU A 339 -19.18 -12.64 -6.78
N ALA A 340 -18.41 -12.74 -5.68
CA ALA A 340 -17.45 -13.82 -5.47
C ALA A 340 -18.10 -15.21 -5.54
N ASP A 341 -19.26 -15.41 -4.89
CA ASP A 341 -19.98 -16.68 -4.89
C ASP A 341 -20.45 -17.10 -6.29
N ASN A 342 -20.66 -16.14 -7.20
CA ASN A 342 -21.11 -16.38 -8.59
C ASN A 342 -20.00 -16.15 -9.63
N PHE A 343 -18.77 -15.86 -9.22
CA PHE A 343 -17.71 -15.38 -10.12
C PHE A 343 -17.37 -16.35 -11.27
N LYS A 344 -17.50 -17.66 -11.03
CA LYS A 344 -17.25 -18.69 -12.05
C LYS A 344 -18.17 -18.61 -13.26
N THR A 345 -19.32 -17.95 -13.17
CA THR A 345 -20.22 -17.75 -14.32
C THR A 345 -19.66 -16.78 -15.35
N LEU A 346 -18.64 -15.98 -14.98
CA LEU A 346 -18.03 -14.93 -15.79
C LEU A 346 -16.87 -15.43 -16.68
N LYS A 347 -16.61 -16.74 -16.69
CA LYS A 347 -15.48 -17.38 -17.40
C LYS A 347 -15.47 -17.12 -18.93
N ASP A 348 -16.63 -16.86 -19.50
CA ASP A 348 -16.79 -16.65 -20.95
C ASP A 348 -16.72 -15.17 -21.37
N ASN A 349 -16.47 -14.27 -20.42
CA ASN A 349 -16.24 -12.85 -20.69
C ASN A 349 -14.81 -12.62 -21.22
N ASP A 350 -14.66 -11.74 -22.19
CA ASP A 350 -13.35 -11.29 -22.64
C ASP A 350 -12.71 -10.36 -21.60
N ILE A 351 -13.53 -9.52 -20.95
CA ILE A 351 -13.12 -8.64 -19.86
C ILE A 351 -14.21 -8.53 -18.79
N THR A 352 -13.86 -8.78 -17.55
CA THR A 352 -14.69 -8.51 -16.38
C THR A 352 -14.08 -7.36 -15.61
N THR A 353 -14.80 -6.26 -15.50
CA THR A 353 -14.36 -5.05 -14.78
C THR A 353 -14.98 -5.02 -13.39
N VAL A 354 -14.15 -4.90 -12.36
CA VAL A 354 -14.58 -4.78 -10.98
C VAL A 354 -13.99 -3.51 -10.36
N VAL A 355 -14.85 -2.59 -9.98
CA VAL A 355 -14.50 -1.40 -9.19
C VAL A 355 -14.77 -1.69 -7.72
N TYR A 356 -13.78 -1.48 -6.87
CA TYR A 356 -13.87 -1.77 -5.44
C TYR A 356 -13.58 -0.54 -4.59
N ASN A 357 -14.59 -0.03 -3.87
CA ASN A 357 -14.52 1.27 -3.19
C ASN A 357 -13.97 1.23 -1.76
N PHE A 358 -13.43 0.12 -1.27
CA PHE A 358 -13.10 -0.03 0.16
C PHE A 358 -12.02 0.95 0.64
N VAL A 359 -10.95 1.18 -0.12
CA VAL A 359 -9.83 2.04 0.34
C VAL A 359 -10.29 3.49 0.45
N ASP A 360 -11.13 3.95 -0.47
CA ASP A 360 -11.76 5.26 -0.38
C ASP A 360 -12.69 5.36 0.84
N MET A 361 -13.53 4.36 1.08
CA MET A 361 -14.39 4.30 2.28
C MET A 361 -13.56 4.32 3.57
N LEU A 362 -12.40 3.68 3.61
CA LEU A 362 -11.49 3.70 4.76
C LEU A 362 -10.92 5.11 5.00
N SER A 363 -10.57 5.85 3.94
CA SER A 363 -10.09 7.22 4.03
C SER A 363 -11.17 8.17 4.57
N HIS A 364 -12.40 8.01 4.13
CA HIS A 364 -13.56 8.73 4.66
C HIS A 364 -13.86 8.37 6.12
N ALA A 365 -13.84 7.07 6.46
CA ALA A 365 -14.06 6.61 7.82
C ALA A 365 -12.98 7.16 8.79
N LYS A 366 -11.74 7.32 8.35
CA LYS A 366 -10.69 7.99 9.14
C LYS A 366 -11.02 9.46 9.43
N THR A 367 -11.73 10.13 8.55
CA THR A 367 -12.17 11.51 8.77
C THR A 367 -13.35 11.60 9.74
N GLU A 368 -14.25 10.62 9.72
CA GLU A 368 -15.54 10.68 10.42
C GLU A 368 -15.57 9.91 11.74
N MET A 369 -14.73 8.89 11.92
CA MET A 369 -14.77 7.95 13.04
C MET A 369 -13.48 8.00 13.87
N ASP A 370 -13.56 8.40 15.14
CA ASP A 370 -12.39 8.51 16.02
C ASP A 370 -11.63 7.19 16.20
N VAL A 371 -12.34 6.06 16.27
CA VAL A 371 -11.71 4.73 16.36
C VAL A 371 -10.82 4.46 15.13
N VAL A 372 -11.26 4.84 13.94
CA VAL A 372 -10.47 4.67 12.71
C VAL A 372 -9.29 5.64 12.67
N LYS A 373 -9.44 6.85 13.22
CA LYS A 373 -8.32 7.80 13.39
C LYS A 373 -7.19 7.21 14.24
N GLU A 374 -7.53 6.55 15.34
CA GLU A 374 -6.55 5.89 16.21
C GLU A 374 -5.90 4.69 15.53
N LEU A 375 -6.69 3.82 14.89
CA LEU A 375 -6.20 2.61 14.20
C LEU A 375 -5.33 2.93 12.98
N ALA A 376 -5.61 4.01 12.26
CA ALA A 376 -4.88 4.48 11.08
C ALA A 376 -4.06 5.74 11.39
N SER A 377 -3.38 5.78 12.52
CA SER A 377 -2.68 6.97 13.03
C SER A 377 -1.58 7.51 12.08
N ASN A 378 -0.96 6.65 11.29
CA ASN A 378 0.09 6.99 10.32
C ASN A 378 -0.01 6.11 9.06
N ASP A 379 0.86 6.35 8.07
CA ASP A 379 0.86 5.62 6.79
C ASP A 379 1.11 4.13 6.98
N LYS A 380 2.00 3.70 7.88
CA LYS A 380 2.24 2.29 8.21
C LYS A 380 0.96 1.61 8.72
N ALA A 381 0.28 2.22 9.67
CA ALA A 381 -0.96 1.71 10.22
C ALA A 381 -2.09 1.66 9.16
N TYR A 382 -2.18 2.68 8.32
CA TYR A 382 -3.14 2.74 7.22
C TYR A 382 -2.90 1.63 6.19
N ARG A 383 -1.63 1.37 5.79
CA ARG A 383 -1.24 0.23 4.93
C ARG A 383 -1.61 -1.11 5.57
N SER A 384 -1.32 -1.27 6.86
CA SER A 384 -1.62 -2.50 7.60
C SER A 384 -3.11 -2.82 7.65
N LEU A 385 -3.96 -1.82 7.90
CA LEU A 385 -5.41 -1.98 7.85
C LEU A 385 -5.90 -2.36 6.46
N THR A 386 -5.37 -1.71 5.43
CA THR A 386 -5.73 -2.00 4.04
C THR A 386 -5.32 -3.43 3.64
N LEU A 387 -4.12 -3.88 4.06
CA LEU A 387 -3.65 -5.25 3.84
C LEU A 387 -4.51 -6.28 4.57
N SER A 388 -4.86 -6.01 5.84
CA SER A 388 -5.73 -6.89 6.64
C SER A 388 -7.10 -7.05 5.99
N TRP A 389 -7.69 -5.93 5.53
CA TRP A 389 -8.92 -5.99 4.76
C TRP A 389 -8.76 -6.83 3.49
N PHE A 390 -7.72 -6.56 2.70
CA PHE A 390 -7.51 -7.26 1.42
C PHE A 390 -7.43 -8.78 1.60
N LYS A 391 -6.69 -9.24 2.61
CA LYS A 391 -6.56 -10.68 2.93
C LYS A 391 -7.89 -11.37 3.26
N ASN A 392 -8.86 -10.62 3.80
CA ASN A 392 -10.15 -11.14 4.23
C ASN A 392 -11.31 -10.67 3.32
N SER A 393 -11.00 -10.09 2.17
CA SER A 393 -12.00 -9.50 1.28
C SER A 393 -12.52 -10.49 0.23
N PRO A 394 -13.78 -10.33 -0.19
CA PRO A 394 -14.28 -11.04 -1.37
C PRO A 394 -13.48 -10.73 -2.65
N LEU A 395 -12.73 -9.63 -2.70
CA LEU A 395 -11.86 -9.31 -3.83
C LEU A 395 -10.74 -10.34 -3.97
N LEU A 396 -10.10 -10.76 -2.88
CA LEU A 396 -9.08 -11.82 -2.93
C LEU A 396 -9.69 -13.15 -3.37
N GLU A 397 -10.90 -13.48 -2.90
CA GLU A 397 -11.61 -14.68 -3.37
C GLU A 397 -11.86 -14.64 -4.88
N MET A 398 -12.29 -13.50 -5.43
CA MET A 398 -12.48 -13.32 -6.88
C MET A 398 -11.16 -13.46 -7.65
N ILE A 399 -10.06 -12.90 -7.14
CA ILE A 399 -8.72 -13.02 -7.73
C ILE A 399 -8.28 -14.49 -7.77
N GLN A 400 -8.49 -15.26 -6.70
CA GLN A 400 -8.17 -16.68 -6.65
C GLN A 400 -9.01 -17.50 -7.65
N GLN A 401 -10.30 -17.19 -7.77
CA GLN A 401 -11.16 -17.83 -8.75
C GLN A 401 -10.76 -17.48 -10.18
N ALA A 402 -10.45 -16.21 -10.45
CA ALA A 402 -9.96 -15.77 -11.75
C ALA A 402 -8.66 -16.49 -12.15
N GLN A 403 -7.74 -16.71 -11.19
CA GLN A 403 -6.53 -17.49 -11.40
C GLN A 403 -6.87 -18.93 -11.82
N SER A 404 -7.80 -19.60 -11.11
CA SER A 404 -8.20 -20.96 -11.43
C SER A 404 -8.90 -21.09 -12.80
N MET A 405 -9.46 -20.00 -13.33
CA MET A 405 -10.06 -19.90 -14.67
C MET A 405 -9.05 -19.47 -15.75
N GLY A 406 -7.79 -19.29 -15.41
CA GLY A 406 -6.76 -18.85 -16.33
C GLY A 406 -6.90 -17.40 -16.80
N MET A 407 -7.63 -16.56 -16.06
CA MET A 407 -7.81 -15.15 -16.40
C MET A 407 -6.56 -14.35 -16.10
N ARG A 408 -6.21 -13.44 -16.97
CA ARG A 408 -5.20 -12.40 -16.73
C ARG A 408 -5.73 -11.40 -15.70
N LEU A 409 -4.89 -10.94 -14.81
CA LEU A 409 -5.28 -9.94 -13.80
C LEU A 409 -4.62 -8.61 -14.12
N ILE A 410 -5.42 -7.56 -14.19
CA ILE A 410 -4.97 -6.17 -14.23
C ILE A 410 -5.47 -5.47 -12.98
N ILE A 411 -4.56 -4.89 -12.20
CA ILE A 411 -4.91 -4.09 -11.02
C ILE A 411 -4.46 -2.66 -11.25
N THR A 412 -5.34 -1.73 -10.96
CA THR A 412 -5.06 -0.29 -10.98
C THR A 412 -5.96 0.46 -9.99
N THR A 413 -5.88 1.77 -10.01
CA THR A 413 -6.73 2.69 -9.24
C THR A 413 -7.03 3.91 -10.10
N ASP A 414 -7.98 4.74 -9.72
CA ASP A 414 -8.29 6.01 -10.40
C ASP A 414 -7.44 7.17 -9.89
N HIS A 415 -7.13 7.22 -8.60
CA HIS A 415 -6.23 8.16 -7.94
C HIS A 415 -5.71 7.55 -6.63
N GLY A 416 -4.75 8.21 -6.01
CA GLY A 416 -4.37 7.92 -4.64
C GLY A 416 -4.82 9.02 -3.68
N THR A 417 -4.22 9.05 -2.50
CA THR A 417 -4.57 9.97 -1.41
C THR A 417 -3.34 10.36 -0.60
N ILE A 418 -3.36 11.56 -0.03
CA ILE A 418 -2.28 12.05 0.83
C ILE A 418 -2.80 12.37 2.24
N ASN A 419 -1.98 12.11 3.25
CA ASN A 419 -2.24 12.54 4.62
C ASN A 419 -2.00 14.04 4.72
N VAL A 420 -3.08 14.82 4.88
CA VAL A 420 -3.00 16.29 4.92
C VAL A 420 -2.65 16.78 6.32
N LYS A 421 -1.66 17.66 6.41
CA LYS A 421 -1.11 18.17 7.69
C LYS A 421 -1.27 19.69 7.84
N ASN A 422 -1.17 20.42 6.74
CA ASN A 422 -1.05 21.87 6.73
C ASN A 422 -2.27 22.54 6.10
N PRO A 423 -2.97 23.46 6.82
CA PRO A 423 -4.12 24.17 6.27
C PRO A 423 -3.70 25.39 5.46
N SER A 424 -4.34 25.61 4.31
CA SER A 424 -4.29 26.85 3.55
C SER A 424 -5.67 27.52 3.52
N LYS A 425 -5.72 28.83 3.72
CA LYS A 425 -6.97 29.57 3.75
C LYS A 425 -7.49 29.85 2.36
N VAL A 426 -8.78 29.62 2.16
CA VAL A 426 -9.48 29.97 0.92
C VAL A 426 -10.75 30.75 1.21
N ILE A 427 -11.01 31.76 0.39
CA ILE A 427 -12.28 32.49 0.36
C ILE A 427 -12.89 32.23 -1.03
N GLY A 428 -14.17 31.89 -1.06
CA GLY A 428 -14.95 31.68 -2.28
C GLY A 428 -16.41 32.02 -2.07
N ASP A 429 -17.18 32.03 -3.15
CA ASP A 429 -18.61 32.25 -3.09
C ASP A 429 -19.38 31.00 -2.62
N ARG A 430 -20.71 31.10 -2.51
CA ARG A 430 -21.58 30.00 -2.03
C ARG A 430 -21.59 28.78 -2.94
N ASN A 431 -21.19 28.93 -4.20
CA ASN A 431 -21.17 27.86 -5.20
C ASN A 431 -19.77 27.22 -5.33
N THR A 432 -18.82 27.58 -4.46
CA THR A 432 -17.50 26.99 -4.46
C THR A 432 -17.55 25.55 -3.95
N SER A 433 -16.85 24.62 -4.62
CA SER A 433 -16.83 23.20 -4.25
C SER A 433 -16.32 22.96 -2.82
N LEU A 434 -16.79 21.90 -2.19
CA LEU A 434 -16.46 21.58 -0.79
C LEU A 434 -15.19 20.75 -0.64
N ASN A 435 -14.64 20.18 -1.71
CA ASN A 435 -13.44 19.32 -1.63
C ASN A 435 -12.25 20.05 -0.96
N LEU A 436 -11.45 19.33 -0.23
CA LEU A 436 -10.33 19.89 0.56
C LEU A 436 -9.04 20.04 -0.23
N ARG A 437 -8.90 19.35 -1.34
CA ARG A 437 -7.67 19.35 -2.14
C ARG A 437 -7.78 20.14 -3.43
N TYR A 438 -9.01 20.47 -3.85
CA TYR A 438 -9.26 21.41 -4.95
C TYR A 438 -10.48 22.26 -4.66
N LYS A 439 -10.55 23.40 -5.31
CA LYS A 439 -11.75 24.24 -5.35
C LYS A 439 -12.03 24.69 -6.76
N THR A 440 -13.31 24.73 -7.11
CA THR A 440 -13.79 25.41 -8.32
C THR A 440 -14.82 26.43 -7.93
N GLY A 441 -14.76 27.61 -8.50
CA GLY A 441 -15.64 28.72 -8.18
C GLY A 441 -15.23 30.02 -8.83
N ARG A 442 -15.98 31.08 -8.53
CA ARG A 442 -15.67 32.46 -8.95
C ARG A 442 -14.88 33.18 -7.86
N SER A 443 -14.04 34.12 -8.26
CA SER A 443 -13.39 35.06 -7.31
C SER A 443 -12.73 34.36 -6.12
N LEU A 444 -12.05 33.24 -6.36
CA LEU A 444 -11.31 32.53 -5.33
C LEU A 444 -10.13 33.38 -4.83
N THR A 445 -10.01 33.52 -3.50
CA THR A 445 -8.85 34.16 -2.87
C THR A 445 -8.08 33.09 -2.10
N PHE A 446 -6.79 33.00 -2.32
CA PHE A 446 -5.89 31.97 -1.82
C PHE A 446 -4.43 32.47 -1.80
N GLU A 447 -3.53 31.70 -1.20
CA GLU A 447 -2.10 31.94 -1.25
C GLU A 447 -1.50 31.27 -2.51
N ASP A 448 -0.94 32.03 -3.44
CA ASP A 448 -0.42 31.53 -4.73
C ASP A 448 0.61 30.41 -4.58
N ARG A 449 1.44 30.46 -3.54
CA ARG A 449 2.46 29.43 -3.30
C ARG A 449 1.88 28.06 -2.93
N ASP A 450 0.66 28.03 -2.39
CA ASP A 450 0.03 26.86 -1.81
C ASP A 450 -0.75 26.04 -2.85
N VAL A 451 -1.08 26.65 -3.99
CA VAL A 451 -1.96 26.06 -5.00
C VAL A 451 -1.39 26.16 -6.41
N TYR A 452 -1.85 25.27 -7.27
CA TYR A 452 -1.79 25.47 -8.72
C TYR A 452 -3.11 26.08 -9.17
N HIS A 453 -3.04 27.30 -9.70
CA HIS A 453 -4.23 28.06 -10.13
C HIS A 453 -4.41 27.96 -11.64
N VAL A 454 -5.53 27.39 -12.07
CA VAL A 454 -5.93 27.28 -13.48
C VAL A 454 -7.06 28.27 -13.74
N LYS A 455 -6.72 29.36 -14.41
CA LYS A 455 -7.66 30.46 -14.71
C LYS A 455 -8.69 30.07 -15.78
N ASP A 456 -8.24 29.36 -16.81
CA ASP A 456 -9.12 28.81 -17.85
C ASP A 456 -9.18 27.27 -17.69
N PRO A 457 -10.25 26.70 -17.12
CA PRO A 457 -10.38 25.26 -16.97
C PRO A 457 -10.24 24.46 -18.28
N LYS A 458 -10.57 25.08 -19.42
CA LYS A 458 -10.51 24.41 -20.71
C LYS A 458 -9.07 24.13 -21.16
N SER A 459 -8.08 24.91 -20.69
CA SER A 459 -6.68 24.66 -21.02
C SER A 459 -6.20 23.29 -20.53
N ILE A 460 -6.78 22.79 -19.43
CA ILE A 460 -6.53 21.46 -18.88
C ILE A 460 -7.72 20.50 -19.08
N GLN A 461 -8.55 20.75 -20.07
CA GLN A 461 -9.66 19.91 -20.46
C GLN A 461 -10.71 19.66 -19.36
N LEU A 462 -10.93 20.65 -18.48
CA LEU A 462 -12.01 20.67 -17.50
C LEU A 462 -13.20 21.49 -17.98
N PRO A 463 -14.44 21.13 -17.60
CA PRO A 463 -15.61 21.95 -17.84
C PRO A 463 -15.56 23.22 -17.01
N ALA A 464 -16.08 24.31 -17.55
CA ALA A 464 -16.24 25.57 -16.84
C ALA A 464 -17.72 25.79 -16.53
N ILE A 465 -18.08 25.80 -15.24
CA ILE A 465 -19.46 26.03 -14.80
C ILE A 465 -20.01 27.36 -15.33
N ASN A 466 -19.13 28.36 -15.46
CA ASN A 466 -19.42 29.65 -16.08
C ASN A 466 -18.12 30.31 -16.57
N MET A 467 -18.23 31.42 -17.30
CA MET A 467 -17.09 32.10 -17.94
C MET A 467 -16.02 32.63 -16.98
N SER A 468 -16.34 32.79 -15.70
CA SER A 468 -15.40 33.29 -14.68
C SER A 468 -14.99 32.23 -13.65
N SER A 469 -15.34 30.97 -13.86
CA SER A 469 -14.91 29.86 -13.00
C SER A 469 -13.45 29.53 -13.23
N SER A 470 -12.72 29.37 -12.15
CA SER A 470 -11.35 28.84 -12.15
C SER A 470 -11.23 27.63 -11.25
N PHE A 471 -10.14 26.90 -11.37
CA PHE A 471 -9.77 25.81 -10.44
C PHE A 471 -8.50 26.17 -9.70
N ILE A 472 -8.45 25.76 -8.44
CA ILE A 472 -7.23 25.73 -7.63
C ILE A 472 -7.02 24.33 -7.10
N PHE A 473 -5.79 23.84 -7.14
CA PHE A 473 -5.38 22.53 -6.65
C PHE A 473 -4.35 22.70 -5.56
N ALA A 474 -4.61 22.16 -4.37
CA ALA A 474 -3.65 22.18 -3.28
C ALA A 474 -2.42 21.34 -3.63
N LYS A 475 -1.24 21.87 -3.32
CA LYS A 475 0.05 21.17 -3.49
C LYS A 475 0.47 20.50 -2.18
N ASN A 476 1.37 19.54 -2.25
CA ASN A 476 1.96 18.87 -1.09
C ASN A 476 0.87 18.27 -0.16
N ASP A 477 1.08 18.34 1.13
CA ASP A 477 0.17 17.92 2.20
C ASP A 477 -0.81 19.01 2.68
N LEU A 478 -1.03 20.04 1.83
CA LEU A 478 -1.93 21.14 2.14
C LEU A 478 -3.40 20.74 2.00
N PHE A 479 -4.29 21.36 2.78
CA PHE A 479 -5.72 21.29 2.57
C PHE A 479 -6.37 22.68 2.62
N LEU A 480 -7.37 22.88 1.78
CA LEU A 480 -8.03 24.16 1.54
C LEU A 480 -9.20 24.36 2.49
N ALA A 481 -9.02 25.17 3.50
CA ALA A 481 -10.03 25.45 4.53
C ALA A 481 -10.65 26.83 4.37
N TYR A 482 -11.99 26.92 4.47
CA TYR A 482 -12.68 28.19 4.49
C TYR A 482 -12.41 28.96 5.78
N VAL A 483 -12.44 30.30 5.69
CA VAL A 483 -12.21 31.19 6.84
C VAL A 483 -13.29 31.09 7.91
N ASN A 484 -14.50 30.73 7.54
CA ASN A 484 -15.61 30.52 8.49
C ASN A 484 -15.37 29.24 9.28
N ASN A 485 -15.39 29.33 10.63
CA ASN A 485 -15.05 28.22 11.53
C ASN A 485 -13.69 27.57 11.27
N TYR A 486 -12.72 28.34 10.81
CA TYR A 486 -11.40 27.88 10.36
C TYR A 486 -10.73 26.93 11.35
N ASN A 487 -10.62 27.32 12.62
CA ASN A 487 -9.95 26.51 13.64
C ASN A 487 -10.63 25.15 13.86
N HIS A 488 -11.95 25.10 13.78
CA HIS A 488 -12.70 23.85 13.87
C HIS A 488 -12.34 22.92 12.69
N TYR A 489 -12.43 23.41 11.46
CA TYR A 489 -12.12 22.62 10.28
C TYR A 489 -10.65 22.20 10.21
N VAL A 490 -9.73 23.06 10.67
CA VAL A 490 -8.31 22.73 10.76
C VAL A 490 -8.08 21.56 11.72
N SER A 491 -8.70 21.60 12.89
CA SER A 491 -8.60 20.49 13.86
C SER A 491 -9.25 19.20 13.35
N TYR A 492 -10.36 19.31 12.64
CA TYR A 492 -11.13 18.17 12.15
C TYR A 492 -10.42 17.42 11.01
N TYR A 493 -9.84 18.16 10.05
CA TYR A 493 -9.25 17.56 8.83
C TYR A 493 -7.75 17.28 8.92
N ARG A 494 -7.05 17.86 9.88
CA ARG A 494 -5.61 17.59 10.05
C ARG A 494 -5.37 16.10 10.33
N ASN A 495 -4.35 15.52 9.65
CA ASN A 495 -3.99 14.11 9.72
C ASN A 495 -5.09 13.16 9.18
N THR A 496 -5.90 13.62 8.25
CA THR A 496 -6.84 12.79 7.47
C THR A 496 -6.29 12.53 6.08
N TYR A 497 -6.76 11.48 5.41
CA TYR A 497 -6.41 11.18 4.03
C TYR A 497 -7.37 11.88 3.09
N GLN A 498 -6.83 12.70 2.19
CA GLN A 498 -7.61 13.51 1.26
C GLN A 498 -7.04 13.39 -0.15
N HIS A 499 -7.86 13.63 -1.15
CA HIS A 499 -7.51 13.53 -2.57
C HIS A 499 -8.17 14.65 -3.39
N GLY A 500 -7.69 14.90 -4.60
CA GLY A 500 -8.19 15.95 -5.49
C GLY A 500 -7.13 16.98 -5.91
N GLY A 501 -5.95 16.97 -5.27
CA GLY A 501 -4.87 17.92 -5.49
C GLY A 501 -3.64 17.31 -6.16
N ILE A 502 -2.49 17.93 -5.86
CA ILE A 502 -1.20 17.59 -6.46
C ILE A 502 -0.26 17.06 -5.39
N SER A 503 -0.01 15.77 -5.45
CA SER A 503 1.06 15.08 -4.73
C SER A 503 1.48 13.83 -5.51
N LEU A 504 2.65 13.30 -5.18
CA LEU A 504 3.14 12.03 -5.74
C LEU A 504 2.13 10.91 -5.49
N GLU A 505 1.59 10.88 -4.26
CA GLU A 505 0.65 9.87 -3.77
C GLU A 505 -0.71 9.92 -4.49
N GLU A 506 -1.19 11.12 -4.86
CA GLU A 506 -2.48 11.30 -5.54
C GLU A 506 -2.38 11.05 -7.05
N MET A 507 -1.27 11.49 -7.68
CA MET A 507 -1.16 11.53 -9.15
C MET A 507 -0.43 10.34 -9.75
N ILE A 508 0.62 9.80 -9.12
CA ILE A 508 1.39 8.67 -9.66
C ILE A 508 0.80 7.38 -9.10
N VAL A 509 0.07 6.68 -9.95
CA VAL A 509 -0.72 5.51 -9.53
C VAL A 509 -0.33 4.24 -10.29
N PRO A 510 -0.41 3.06 -9.65
CA PRO A 510 0.06 1.81 -10.23
C PRO A 510 -0.85 1.29 -11.34
N PHE A 511 -0.24 0.68 -12.36
CA PHE A 511 -0.89 -0.18 -13.33
C PHE A 511 -0.12 -1.48 -13.48
N LEU A 512 -0.75 -2.59 -13.12
CA LEU A 512 -0.12 -3.88 -12.91
C LEU A 512 -0.77 -4.93 -13.79
N VAL A 513 0.05 -5.68 -14.51
CA VAL A 513 -0.40 -6.80 -15.34
C VAL A 513 0.22 -8.08 -14.80
N LEU A 514 -0.62 -9.05 -14.47
CA LEU A 514 -0.22 -10.29 -13.83
C LEU A 514 -0.79 -11.50 -14.58
N ASN A 515 0.02 -12.55 -14.71
CA ASN A 515 -0.36 -13.83 -15.29
C ASN A 515 -0.71 -14.83 -14.21
N PRO A 516 -1.74 -15.67 -14.39
CA PRO A 516 -2.03 -16.76 -13.46
C PRO A 516 -0.85 -17.72 -13.37
N ARG A 517 -0.58 -18.21 -12.15
CA ARG A 517 0.44 -19.25 -11.89
C ARG A 517 -0.08 -20.64 -12.15
#